data_df6c508d46e2a716e916978afcdedd14
#
_entry.id   df6c508d46e2a716e916978afcdedd14
#
_cell.length_a   1.000
_cell.length_b   1.000
_cell.length_c   1.000
_cell.angle_alpha   90.00
_cell.angle_beta   90.00
_cell.angle_gamma   90.00
#
_symmetry.space_group_name_H-M   'P 1'
#
loop_
_entity.id
_entity.type
_entity.pdbx_description
1 polymer ?
#
loop_
_entity_poly.entity_id
_entity_poly.type
_entity_poly.pdbx_seq_one_letter_code
_entity_poly.pdbx_strand_id
1 'polypeptide(L)'
;MKVKVVVSLLSGVILLTSIGCETESDAEEAGLIEFKTMNPLVSIGGNQSALKSLASNPALVGPTTETIMTSLKLCIGDVWVSQDEVIAGQPDDVEWIRLTSFTNTEQKLFEDYSFSAVEVPAGTYNSIKITFRNVFYRYVQLVSDSTVTYELLETMGGWTDPCDENDTTWATTNYFGADGNHKINNSNIFELVSEGEKLGGFSIEAGQTAEVSWRLGAGATEPCITYLIDENSNLEWDCGVDRMDFVCPPDFEYMWDFVVAYK
;
A
#
# COMPACT_ATOMS: atom_id res chain seq x y z
N MET A 1 15.68 100.78 -6.00
CA MET A 1 16.48 99.68 -6.53
C MET A 1 15.78 98.34 -6.23
N LYS A 2 15.08 97.79 -7.25
CA LYS A 2 14.30 96.58 -7.10
C LYS A 2 15.10 95.39 -7.72
N VAL A 3 15.46 94.48 -6.91
CA VAL A 3 16.15 93.25 -7.34
C VAL A 3 15.06 92.18 -7.65
N LYS A 4 15.03 91.73 -8.89
CA LYS A 4 14.20 90.64 -9.32
C LYS A 4 14.99 89.31 -9.15
N VAL A 5 14.50 88.44 -8.30
CA VAL A 5 15.01 87.13 -8.20
C VAL A 5 14.23 86.21 -9.19
N VAL A 6 14.92 85.64 -10.12
CA VAL A 6 14.39 84.62 -11.05
C VAL A 6 14.68 83.27 -10.42
N VAL A 7 13.59 82.58 -10.08
CA VAL A 7 13.65 81.15 -9.61
C VAL A 7 13.48 80.23 -10.83
N SER A 8 14.51 79.57 -11.19
CA SER A 8 14.51 78.57 -12.24
C SER A 8 14.06 77.21 -11.64
N LEU A 9 12.89 76.72 -12.02
CA LEU A 9 12.44 75.36 -11.65
C LEU A 9 13.06 74.34 -12.59
N LEU A 10 14.00 73.59 -12.11
CA LEU A 10 14.47 72.34 -12.77
C LEU A 10 13.51 71.20 -12.40
N SER A 11 12.67 70.82 -13.39
CA SER A 11 11.86 69.60 -13.26
C SER A 11 12.75 68.35 -13.51
N GLY A 12 13.19 67.74 -12.43
CA GLY A 12 13.83 66.44 -12.50
C GLY A 12 12.76 65.32 -12.69
N VAL A 13 12.71 64.74 -13.88
CA VAL A 13 11.97 63.51 -14.11
C VAL A 13 12.72 62.36 -13.48
N ILE A 14 12.26 61.86 -12.33
CA ILE A 14 12.73 60.60 -11.75
C ILE A 14 12.05 59.45 -12.49
N LEU A 15 12.79 58.80 -13.41
CA LEU A 15 12.40 57.49 -13.93
C LEU A 15 12.55 56.48 -12.80
N LEU A 16 11.45 56.13 -12.15
CA LEU A 16 11.36 54.95 -11.34
C LEU A 16 11.34 53.70 -12.25
N THR A 17 12.52 53.13 -12.51
CA THR A 17 12.61 51.76 -13.01
C THR A 17 12.18 50.86 -11.86
N SER A 18 10.93 50.40 -11.87
CA SER A 18 10.48 49.28 -11.08
C SER A 18 11.24 48.06 -11.57
N ILE A 19 12.33 47.67 -10.89
CA ILE A 19 12.86 46.34 -10.97
C ILE A 19 11.80 45.49 -10.28
N GLY A 20 10.88 44.93 -11.08
CA GLY A 20 10.04 43.83 -10.66
C GLY A 20 11.03 42.67 -10.41
N CYS A 21 11.30 42.34 -9.14
CA CYS A 21 11.62 41.00 -8.79
C CYS A 21 10.39 40.18 -9.18
N GLU A 22 10.39 39.58 -10.35
CA GLU A 22 9.67 38.34 -10.56
C GLU A 22 10.32 37.38 -9.56
N THR A 23 9.68 37.18 -8.40
CA THR A 23 9.85 35.94 -7.69
C THR A 23 9.31 34.91 -8.68
N GLU A 24 10.23 34.27 -9.43
CA GLU A 24 9.92 32.95 -9.94
C GLU A 24 9.43 32.21 -8.70
N SER A 25 8.13 31.99 -8.61
CA SER A 25 7.64 30.95 -7.73
C SER A 25 8.29 29.70 -8.32
N ASP A 26 9.24 29.12 -7.59
CA ASP A 26 9.62 27.74 -7.80
C ASP A 26 8.33 26.94 -7.67
N ALA A 27 7.55 26.87 -8.76
CA ALA A 27 6.49 25.90 -8.88
C ALA A 27 7.23 24.58 -8.82
N GLU A 28 7.12 23.88 -7.71
CA GLU A 28 7.68 22.55 -7.60
C GLU A 28 7.23 21.77 -8.83
N GLU A 29 8.20 21.32 -9.62
CA GLU A 29 7.92 20.51 -10.78
C GLU A 29 7.15 19.29 -10.31
N ALA A 30 5.98 19.05 -10.89
CA ALA A 30 5.07 17.99 -10.45
C ALA A 30 5.08 16.81 -11.42
N GLY A 31 4.92 15.62 -10.87
CA GLY A 31 4.60 14.38 -11.58
C GLY A 31 3.30 13.78 -11.06
N LEU A 32 2.99 12.59 -11.48
CA LEU A 32 1.78 11.86 -11.09
C LEU A 32 2.12 10.49 -10.51
N ILE A 33 1.42 10.08 -9.46
CA ILE A 33 1.42 8.69 -8.98
C ILE A 33 0.04 8.08 -9.19
N GLU A 34 -0.01 6.94 -9.86
CA GLU A 34 -1.15 6.04 -9.95
C GLU A 34 -0.87 4.81 -9.09
N PHE A 35 -1.62 4.65 -7.99
CA PHE A 35 -1.48 3.46 -7.14
C PHE A 35 -2.42 2.35 -7.61
N LYS A 36 -1.93 1.11 -7.60
CA LYS A 36 -2.68 -0.08 -8.01
C LYS A 36 -2.49 -1.23 -7.06
N THR A 37 -3.48 -2.11 -7.01
CA THR A 37 -3.28 -3.50 -6.61
C THR A 37 -3.21 -4.38 -7.85
N MET A 38 -2.47 -5.49 -7.81
CA MET A 38 -2.24 -6.31 -8.99
C MET A 38 -2.26 -7.80 -8.60
N ASN A 39 -2.79 -8.61 -9.50
CA ASN A 39 -2.76 -10.06 -9.35
C ASN A 39 -1.49 -10.66 -10.00
N PRO A 40 -0.50 -11.10 -9.19
CA PRO A 40 0.72 -11.69 -9.72
C PRO A 40 0.48 -13.02 -10.43
N LEU A 41 -0.59 -13.75 -10.09
CA LEU A 41 -0.88 -15.08 -10.66
C LEU A 41 -1.36 -15.02 -12.11
N VAL A 42 -1.93 -13.91 -12.56
CA VAL A 42 -2.34 -13.71 -13.96
C VAL A 42 -1.11 -13.71 -14.87
N SER A 43 0.01 -13.18 -14.42
CA SER A 43 1.26 -13.12 -15.17
C SER A 43 1.90 -14.51 -15.38
N ILE A 44 1.56 -15.49 -14.53
CA ILE A 44 2.12 -16.85 -14.55
C ILE A 44 1.24 -17.82 -15.36
N GLY A 45 0.13 -17.32 -15.96
CA GLY A 45 -0.77 -18.14 -16.78
C GLY A 45 -1.71 -19.06 -15.98
N GLY A 46 -1.91 -18.76 -14.70
CA GLY A 46 -2.87 -19.47 -13.86
C GLY A 46 -4.31 -19.18 -14.31
N ASN A 47 -5.06 -20.21 -14.68
CA ASN A 47 -6.49 -20.10 -14.89
C ASN A 47 -7.15 -19.75 -13.57
N GLN A 48 -7.69 -18.55 -13.47
CA GLN A 48 -8.63 -18.20 -12.39
C GLN A 48 -9.88 -19.06 -12.57
N SER A 49 -9.94 -20.18 -11.88
CA SER A 49 -11.20 -20.93 -11.75
C SER A 49 -12.16 -20.03 -10.98
N ALA A 50 -13.31 -19.76 -11.60
CA ALA A 50 -14.37 -18.96 -10.99
C ALA A 50 -14.63 -19.47 -9.56
N LEU A 51 -14.49 -18.59 -8.58
CA LEU A 51 -14.81 -18.85 -7.18
C LEU A 51 -16.24 -19.39 -7.09
N LYS A 52 -16.38 -20.68 -6.83
CA LYS A 52 -17.69 -21.26 -6.58
C LYS A 52 -18.09 -20.93 -5.15
N SER A 53 -19.34 -20.55 -4.99
CA SER A 53 -20.09 -20.35 -3.76
C SER A 53 -19.31 -20.57 -2.46
N LEU A 54 -18.96 -19.46 -1.84
CA LEU A 54 -18.23 -19.40 -0.59
C LEU A 54 -19.18 -19.77 0.55
N ALA A 55 -18.79 -20.74 1.37
CA ALA A 55 -19.46 -20.98 2.65
C ALA A 55 -18.82 -20.08 3.70
N SER A 56 -19.62 -19.39 4.48
CA SER A 56 -19.15 -18.51 5.55
C SER A 56 -18.41 -19.23 6.69
N ASN A 57 -18.60 -20.55 6.82
CA ASN A 57 -17.84 -21.43 7.71
C ASN A 57 -17.53 -22.71 6.96
N PRO A 58 -16.35 -22.82 6.32
CA PRO A 58 -15.99 -24.01 5.58
C PRO A 58 -15.75 -25.21 6.51
N ALA A 59 -16.37 -26.33 6.19
CA ALA A 59 -16.06 -27.57 6.87
C ALA A 59 -14.64 -28.01 6.54
N LEU A 60 -13.81 -28.18 7.57
CA LEU A 60 -12.45 -28.69 7.46
C LEU A 60 -12.48 -30.19 7.19
N VAL A 61 -11.50 -30.68 6.42
CA VAL A 61 -11.42 -32.11 6.08
C VAL A 61 -10.79 -32.95 7.19
N GLY A 62 -10.34 -32.32 8.26
CA GLY A 62 -9.72 -32.97 9.41
C GLY A 62 -9.16 -31.96 10.40
N PRO A 63 -8.57 -32.41 11.51
CA PRO A 63 -8.01 -31.53 12.55
C PRO A 63 -6.85 -30.66 12.03
N THR A 64 -6.26 -31.02 10.90
CA THR A 64 -5.32 -30.20 10.13
C THR A 64 -5.68 -30.32 8.66
N THR A 65 -6.02 -29.20 8.04
CA THR A 65 -6.42 -29.12 6.64
C THR A 65 -5.36 -28.36 5.85
N GLU A 66 -4.76 -29.02 4.86
CA GLU A 66 -3.70 -28.46 4.02
C GLU A 66 -4.31 -27.70 2.84
N THR A 67 -3.94 -26.43 2.71
CA THR A 67 -4.46 -25.51 1.70
C THR A 67 -3.35 -24.68 1.06
N ILE A 68 -3.68 -24.02 -0.04
CA ILE A 68 -2.83 -23.06 -0.72
C ILE A 68 -3.56 -21.72 -0.74
N MET A 69 -2.88 -20.64 -0.32
CA MET A 69 -3.44 -19.30 -0.42
C MET A 69 -3.56 -18.87 -1.89
N THR A 70 -4.75 -18.43 -2.28
CA THR A 70 -5.02 -18.01 -3.66
C THR A 70 -5.32 -16.53 -3.79
N SER A 71 -5.81 -15.89 -2.72
CA SER A 71 -6.14 -14.46 -2.73
C SER A 71 -6.34 -13.91 -1.31
N LEU A 72 -6.27 -12.59 -1.19
CA LEU A 72 -6.71 -11.83 -0.02
C LEU A 72 -7.70 -10.75 -0.45
N LYS A 73 -8.76 -10.56 0.34
CA LYS A 73 -9.71 -9.47 0.20
C LYS A 73 -9.51 -8.53 1.39
N LEU A 74 -8.89 -7.41 1.15
CA LEU A 74 -8.58 -6.38 2.14
C LEU A 74 -9.45 -5.15 1.89
N CYS A 75 -9.82 -4.46 2.94
CA CYS A 75 -10.34 -3.10 2.82
C CYS A 75 -9.19 -2.13 3.04
N ILE A 76 -8.67 -1.58 1.95
CA ILE A 76 -7.60 -0.60 1.95
C ILE A 76 -8.23 0.78 2.20
N GLY A 77 -7.70 1.50 3.18
CA GLY A 77 -8.06 2.88 3.45
C GLY A 77 -7.21 3.87 2.68
N ASP A 78 -6.55 4.72 3.43
CA ASP A 78 -5.67 5.70 2.84
C ASP A 78 -4.32 5.07 2.44
N VAL A 79 -3.76 5.52 1.33
CA VAL A 79 -2.39 5.24 0.89
C VAL A 79 -1.64 6.56 0.80
N TRP A 80 -0.44 6.60 1.36
CA TRP A 80 0.45 7.76 1.32
C TRP A 80 1.83 7.36 0.82
N VAL A 81 2.53 8.32 0.26
CA VAL A 81 3.95 8.24 -0.07
C VAL A 81 4.72 9.36 0.61
N SER A 82 6.01 9.17 0.78
CA SER A 82 6.92 10.20 1.29
C SER A 82 8.26 10.16 0.57
N GLN A 83 8.84 11.35 0.38
CA GLN A 83 10.22 11.48 -0.04
C GLN A 83 11.19 11.20 1.11
N ASP A 84 10.71 11.39 2.35
CA ASP A 84 11.46 11.00 3.53
C ASP A 84 11.43 9.49 3.72
N GLU A 85 12.45 8.98 4.41
CA GLU A 85 12.49 7.58 4.82
C GLU A 85 11.81 7.42 6.18
N VAL A 86 10.85 6.48 6.26
CA VAL A 86 10.25 6.11 7.54
C VAL A 86 11.22 5.24 8.33
N ILE A 87 11.53 5.64 9.56
CA ILE A 87 12.41 4.92 10.47
C ILE A 87 11.72 4.57 11.79
N ALA A 88 12.15 3.47 12.40
CA ALA A 88 11.58 3.01 13.66
C ALA A 88 11.69 4.06 14.76
N GLY A 89 10.58 4.30 15.46
CA GLY A 89 10.49 5.24 16.58
C GLY A 89 10.33 6.71 16.19
N GLN A 90 10.27 7.06 14.91
CA GLN A 90 10.10 8.43 14.42
C GLN A 90 9.03 8.55 13.32
N PRO A 91 7.82 8.03 13.53
CA PRO A 91 6.80 8.02 12.46
C PRO A 91 6.21 9.39 12.16
N ASP A 92 6.28 10.32 13.11
CA ASP A 92 5.66 11.65 13.00
C ASP A 92 6.58 12.69 12.35
N ASP A 93 7.86 12.36 12.13
CA ASP A 93 8.84 13.25 11.51
C ASP A 93 8.84 13.17 9.97
N VAL A 94 7.94 12.37 9.39
CA VAL A 94 7.83 12.12 7.96
C VAL A 94 6.69 12.92 7.35
N GLU A 95 6.97 13.68 6.29
CA GLU A 95 5.93 14.37 5.53
C GLU A 95 5.25 13.41 4.56
N TRP A 96 3.94 13.17 4.77
CA TRP A 96 3.15 12.23 4.00
C TRP A 96 2.25 12.91 2.97
N ILE A 97 2.37 12.52 1.72
CA ILE A 97 1.48 12.91 0.63
C ILE A 97 0.45 11.80 0.43
N ARG A 98 -0.84 12.13 0.57
CA ARG A 98 -1.92 11.15 0.44
C ARG A 98 -2.29 10.93 -1.01
N LEU A 99 -2.19 9.68 -1.46
CA LEU A 99 -2.54 9.26 -2.83
C LEU A 99 -4.02 8.87 -2.97
N THR A 100 -4.64 8.34 -1.91
CA THR A 100 -6.06 7.98 -1.95
C THR A 100 -6.78 8.57 -0.77
N SER A 101 -8.04 8.91 -0.95
CA SER A 101 -8.95 9.16 0.15
C SER A 101 -9.63 7.84 0.53
N PHE A 102 -9.97 7.73 1.81
CA PHE A 102 -10.76 6.66 2.35
C PHE A 102 -11.96 6.34 1.44
N THR A 103 -11.94 5.15 0.87
CA THR A 103 -13.10 4.55 0.24
C THR A 103 -13.50 3.34 1.07
N ASN A 104 -14.74 3.22 1.46
CA ASN A 104 -15.25 2.08 2.21
C ASN A 104 -15.37 0.82 1.33
N THR A 105 -14.46 0.66 0.37
CA THR A 105 -14.53 -0.32 -0.69
C THR A 105 -13.61 -1.49 -0.36
N GLU A 106 -14.16 -2.67 -0.30
CA GLU A 106 -13.40 -3.91 -0.22
C GLU A 106 -12.67 -4.15 -1.54
N GLN A 107 -11.41 -4.52 -1.45
CA GLN A 107 -10.56 -4.76 -2.60
C GLN A 107 -9.86 -6.09 -2.44
N LYS A 108 -9.77 -6.85 -3.51
CA LYS A 108 -8.97 -8.06 -3.54
C LYS A 108 -7.54 -7.71 -3.96
N LEU A 109 -6.59 -8.07 -3.13
CA LEU A 109 -5.17 -7.75 -3.36
C LEU A 109 -4.61 -8.43 -4.62
N PHE A 110 -5.19 -9.55 -5.02
CA PHE A 110 -4.85 -10.26 -6.25
C PHE A 110 -5.75 -9.89 -7.45
N GLU A 111 -6.51 -8.83 -7.37
CA GLU A 111 -7.25 -8.28 -8.50
C GLU A 111 -6.62 -6.97 -8.92
N ASP A 112 -6.64 -6.71 -10.22
CA ASP A 112 -6.18 -5.44 -10.76
C ASP A 112 -7.19 -4.35 -10.39
N TYR A 113 -6.79 -3.46 -9.51
CA TYR A 113 -7.59 -2.29 -9.14
C TYR A 113 -6.71 -1.05 -9.19
N SER A 114 -7.17 -0.01 -9.88
CA SER A 114 -6.44 1.26 -10.02
C SER A 114 -7.16 2.37 -9.27
N PHE A 115 -6.40 3.12 -8.50
CA PHE A 115 -6.83 4.40 -7.95
C PHE A 115 -6.55 5.53 -8.94
N SER A 116 -7.28 6.65 -8.80
CA SER A 116 -7.00 7.83 -9.62
C SER A 116 -5.59 8.35 -9.38
N ALA A 117 -4.92 8.76 -10.44
CA ALA A 117 -3.60 9.38 -10.32
C ALA A 117 -3.67 10.69 -9.52
N VAL A 118 -2.64 10.93 -8.71
CA VAL A 118 -2.50 12.11 -7.84
C VAL A 118 -1.24 12.85 -8.23
N GLU A 119 -1.35 14.17 -8.31
CA GLU A 119 -0.22 15.06 -8.52
C GLU A 119 0.65 15.13 -7.26
N VAL A 120 1.94 14.95 -7.44
CA VAL A 120 2.94 14.94 -6.37
C VAL A 120 4.19 15.72 -6.83
N PRO A 121 4.97 16.31 -5.92
CA PRO A 121 6.27 16.91 -6.26
C PRO A 121 7.19 15.92 -6.97
N ALA A 122 7.95 16.37 -7.97
CA ALA A 122 9.00 15.55 -8.56
C ALA A 122 10.08 15.26 -7.51
N GLY A 123 10.64 14.04 -7.56
CA GLY A 123 11.65 13.63 -6.59
C GLY A 123 11.68 12.13 -6.37
N THR A 124 12.45 11.69 -5.39
CA THR A 124 12.58 10.28 -5.01
C THR A 124 11.71 10.00 -3.80
N TYR A 125 10.85 8.99 -3.91
CA TYR A 125 9.95 8.53 -2.86
C TYR A 125 10.52 7.30 -2.19
N ASN A 126 10.79 7.40 -0.89
CA ASN A 126 11.48 6.39 -0.11
C ASN A 126 10.55 5.59 0.80
N SER A 127 9.31 6.04 0.98
CA SER A 127 8.38 5.38 1.88
C SER A 127 6.96 5.36 1.34
N ILE A 128 6.24 4.27 1.66
CA ILE A 128 4.81 4.09 1.40
C ILE A 128 4.12 3.75 2.73
N LYS A 129 2.93 4.27 2.95
CA LYS A 129 2.09 3.97 4.11
C LYS A 129 0.70 3.56 3.65
N ILE A 130 0.19 2.45 4.16
CA ILE A 130 -1.13 1.91 3.81
C ILE A 130 -1.90 1.56 5.07
N THR A 131 -3.15 2.01 5.19
CA THR A 131 -4.06 1.61 6.27
C THR A 131 -5.05 0.55 5.81
N PHE A 132 -5.40 -0.34 6.72
CA PHE A 132 -6.34 -1.45 6.51
C PHE A 132 -7.42 -1.46 7.57
N ARG A 133 -8.56 -2.05 7.24
CA ARG A 133 -9.52 -2.49 8.25
C ARG A 133 -8.96 -3.66 9.05
N ASN A 134 -9.50 -3.80 10.27
CA ASN A 134 -9.11 -4.88 11.17
C ASN A 134 -9.41 -6.26 10.59
N VAL A 135 -10.58 -6.43 10.00
CA VAL A 135 -10.99 -7.71 9.41
C VAL A 135 -10.69 -7.79 7.91
N PHE A 136 -10.31 -8.97 7.47
CA PHE A 136 -10.07 -9.30 6.08
C PHE A 136 -10.46 -10.74 5.78
N TYR A 137 -10.54 -11.10 4.50
CA TYR A 137 -10.82 -12.46 4.07
C TYR A 137 -9.63 -13.02 3.32
N ARG A 138 -9.26 -14.24 3.69
CA ARG A 138 -8.28 -15.05 2.98
C ARG A 138 -8.99 -16.11 2.16
N TYR A 139 -8.61 -16.23 0.90
CA TYR A 139 -9.08 -17.30 0.03
C TYR A 139 -8.00 -18.36 -0.05
N VAL A 140 -8.37 -19.60 0.30
CA VAL A 140 -7.47 -20.75 0.25
C VAL A 140 -8.12 -21.89 -0.50
N GLN A 141 -7.32 -22.62 -1.25
CA GLN A 141 -7.75 -23.79 -2.03
C GLN A 141 -7.22 -25.05 -1.35
N LEU A 142 -8.09 -26.07 -1.24
CA LEU A 142 -7.71 -27.35 -0.65
C LEU A 142 -6.68 -28.07 -1.55
N VAL A 143 -5.55 -28.52 -0.97
CA VAL A 143 -4.48 -29.22 -1.72
C VAL A 143 -4.99 -30.55 -2.28
N SER A 144 -5.79 -31.31 -1.50
CA SER A 144 -6.32 -32.61 -1.91
C SER A 144 -7.47 -32.53 -2.93
N ASP A 145 -8.10 -31.36 -3.08
CA ASP A 145 -9.16 -31.10 -4.07
C ASP A 145 -9.17 -29.62 -4.50
N SER A 146 -8.50 -29.33 -5.60
CA SER A 146 -8.38 -27.98 -6.13
C SER A 146 -9.71 -27.34 -6.60
N THR A 147 -10.81 -28.07 -6.55
CA THR A 147 -12.15 -27.52 -6.83
C THR A 147 -12.80 -26.90 -5.59
N VAL A 148 -12.24 -27.15 -4.40
CA VAL A 148 -12.72 -26.64 -3.12
C VAL A 148 -11.90 -25.41 -2.73
N THR A 149 -12.58 -24.29 -2.57
CA THR A 149 -12.00 -23.03 -2.09
C THR A 149 -12.76 -22.57 -0.86
N TYR A 150 -12.02 -22.15 0.16
CA TYR A 150 -12.56 -21.59 1.38
C TYR A 150 -12.36 -20.09 1.40
N GLU A 151 -13.30 -19.36 1.98
CA GLU A 151 -13.17 -17.96 2.39
C GLU A 151 -13.06 -17.94 3.91
N LEU A 152 -11.92 -17.55 4.41
CA LEU A 152 -11.61 -17.52 5.83
C LEU A 152 -11.66 -16.09 6.32
N LEU A 153 -12.46 -15.80 7.34
CA LEU A 153 -12.43 -14.53 8.05
C LEU A 153 -11.23 -14.51 8.99
N GLU A 154 -10.50 -13.43 9.00
CA GLU A 154 -9.33 -13.20 9.85
C GLU A 154 -9.29 -11.76 10.35
N THR A 155 -8.46 -11.51 11.38
CA THR A 155 -8.16 -10.16 11.87
C THR A 155 -6.70 -9.83 11.72
N MET A 156 -6.39 -8.53 11.57
CA MET A 156 -5.00 -8.03 11.51
C MET A 156 -4.25 -8.21 12.83
N GLY A 157 -4.97 -8.37 13.96
CA GLY A 157 -4.41 -8.66 15.29
C GLY A 157 -3.98 -10.10 15.47
N GLY A 158 -4.30 -10.98 14.53
CA GLY A 158 -3.94 -12.40 14.53
C GLY A 158 -5.04 -13.33 15.05
N TRP A 159 -4.68 -14.59 15.24
CA TRP A 159 -5.60 -15.70 15.48
C TRP A 159 -6.45 -15.60 16.75
N THR A 160 -5.98 -14.87 17.76
CA THR A 160 -6.64 -14.80 19.07
C THR A 160 -7.57 -13.62 19.23
N ASP A 161 -7.62 -12.73 18.24
CA ASP A 161 -8.52 -11.60 18.28
C ASP A 161 -9.95 -12.01 17.91
N PRO A 162 -10.97 -11.50 18.61
CA PRO A 162 -12.36 -11.75 18.25
C PRO A 162 -12.63 -11.29 16.83
N CYS A 163 -13.20 -12.15 15.99
CA CYS A 163 -13.58 -11.83 14.63
C CYS A 163 -15.02 -11.35 14.56
N ASP A 164 -15.20 -10.11 14.15
CA ASP A 164 -16.50 -9.56 13.80
C ASP A 164 -16.45 -9.07 12.35
N GLU A 165 -17.18 -9.75 11.46
CA GLU A 165 -17.26 -9.37 10.03
C GLU A 165 -17.78 -7.95 9.82
N ASN A 166 -18.49 -7.40 10.82
CA ASN A 166 -19.00 -6.03 10.80
C ASN A 166 -18.03 -5.01 11.41
N ASP A 167 -16.84 -5.45 11.84
CA ASP A 167 -15.85 -4.54 12.38
C ASP A 167 -15.37 -3.57 11.29
N THR A 168 -15.70 -2.30 11.48
CA THR A 168 -15.32 -1.22 10.57
C THR A 168 -14.13 -0.40 11.08
N THR A 169 -13.48 -0.84 12.14
CA THR A 169 -12.33 -0.12 12.70
C THR A 169 -11.10 -0.23 11.79
N TRP A 170 -10.32 0.84 11.77
CA TRP A 170 -9.02 0.86 11.10
C TRP A 170 -7.97 0.43 12.11
N ALA A 171 -7.53 -0.80 12.02
CA ALA A 171 -6.71 -1.41 13.04
C ALA A 171 -5.22 -1.32 12.76
N THR A 172 -4.83 -1.27 11.49
CA THR A 172 -3.43 -1.44 11.13
C THR A 172 -3.00 -0.43 10.08
N THR A 173 -1.85 0.17 10.33
CA THR A 173 -1.09 0.93 9.35
C THR A 173 0.21 0.18 9.09
N ASN A 174 0.43 -0.22 7.85
CA ASN A 174 1.71 -0.76 7.42
C ASN A 174 2.55 0.33 6.78
N TYR A 175 3.81 0.37 7.14
CA TYR A 175 4.82 1.25 6.59
C TYR A 175 5.81 0.42 5.78
N PHE A 176 6.24 0.94 4.64
CA PHE A 176 7.23 0.33 3.75
C PHE A 176 8.33 1.35 3.52
N GLY A 177 9.57 0.97 3.79
CA GLY A 177 10.72 1.86 3.69
C GLY A 177 12.02 1.07 3.62
N ALA A 178 13.15 1.77 3.54
CA ALA A 178 14.46 1.14 3.44
C ALA A 178 14.86 0.39 4.72
N ASP A 179 14.34 0.80 5.88
CA ASP A 179 14.62 0.18 7.18
C ASP A 179 13.46 -0.73 7.61
N GLY A 180 13.29 -1.84 6.91
CA GLY A 180 12.24 -2.83 7.16
C GLY A 180 12.41 -3.61 8.48
N ASN A 181 11.37 -4.41 8.83
CA ASN A 181 11.34 -5.31 10.00
C ASN A 181 11.39 -4.65 11.39
N HIS A 182 11.08 -3.37 11.48
CA HIS A 182 10.93 -2.62 12.73
C HIS A 182 9.46 -2.37 13.07
N LYS A 183 9.21 -1.77 14.24
CA LYS A 183 7.85 -1.42 14.67
C LYS A 183 7.75 0.07 15.01
N ILE A 184 6.65 0.67 14.54
CA ILE A 184 6.23 2.03 14.92
C ILE A 184 4.83 1.92 15.54
N ASN A 185 4.68 2.33 16.80
CA ASN A 185 3.36 2.38 17.47
C ASN A 185 2.52 1.10 17.27
N ASN A 186 3.13 -0.08 17.45
CA ASN A 186 2.56 -1.40 17.21
C ASN A 186 2.35 -1.79 15.72
N SER A 187 2.63 -0.90 14.79
CA SER A 187 2.61 -1.22 13.35
C SER A 187 4.00 -1.67 12.89
N ASN A 188 4.03 -2.53 11.87
CA ASN A 188 5.28 -3.01 11.30
C ASN A 188 5.81 -2.04 10.24
N ILE A 189 7.14 -1.91 10.17
CA ILE A 189 7.81 -1.40 8.99
C ILE A 189 8.27 -2.60 8.19
N PHE A 190 7.83 -2.67 6.94
CA PHE A 190 8.27 -3.66 5.97
C PHE A 190 9.32 -3.05 5.05
N GLU A 191 10.20 -3.87 4.54
CA GLU A 191 11.14 -3.43 3.53
C GLU A 191 10.41 -3.09 2.23
N LEU A 192 10.75 -1.94 1.63
CA LEU A 192 10.26 -1.56 0.32
C LEU A 192 11.06 -2.33 -0.74
N VAL A 193 10.44 -3.36 -1.30
CA VAL A 193 11.08 -4.28 -2.24
C VAL A 193 10.31 -4.38 -3.55
N SER A 194 11.00 -4.75 -4.62
CA SER A 194 10.44 -5.11 -5.92
C SER A 194 11.15 -6.36 -6.44
N GLU A 195 10.36 -7.38 -6.81
CA GLU A 195 10.88 -8.66 -7.33
C GLU A 195 11.93 -9.33 -6.43
N GLY A 196 11.75 -9.21 -5.11
CA GLY A 196 12.64 -9.78 -4.10
C GLY A 196 13.92 -8.97 -3.83
N GLU A 197 14.05 -7.80 -4.43
CA GLU A 197 15.18 -6.89 -4.20
C GLU A 197 14.73 -5.58 -3.54
N LYS A 198 15.62 -4.96 -2.78
CA LYS A 198 15.36 -3.62 -2.23
C LYS A 198 15.09 -2.63 -3.34
N LEU A 199 13.93 -1.99 -3.30
CA LEU A 199 13.59 -0.97 -4.29
C LEU A 199 14.44 0.30 -4.11
N GLY A 200 14.87 0.61 -2.88
CA GLY A 200 15.70 1.79 -2.58
C GLY A 200 15.03 3.12 -2.88
N GLY A 201 13.71 3.12 -2.91
CA GLY A 201 12.91 4.24 -3.40
C GLY A 201 12.63 4.19 -4.91
N PHE A 202 11.75 5.10 -5.38
CA PHE A 202 11.46 5.31 -6.80
C PHE A 202 11.39 6.80 -7.11
N SER A 203 11.88 7.20 -8.29
CA SER A 203 11.97 8.61 -8.67
C SER A 203 10.92 8.99 -9.69
N ILE A 204 10.38 10.20 -9.58
CA ILE A 204 9.39 10.76 -10.49
C ILE A 204 9.94 12.08 -11.02
N GLU A 205 9.99 12.22 -12.33
CA GLU A 205 10.37 13.47 -13.00
C GLU A 205 9.13 14.35 -13.24
N ALA A 206 9.36 15.63 -13.48
CA ALA A 206 8.29 16.55 -13.87
C ALA A 206 7.54 16.06 -15.11
N GLY A 207 6.22 16.02 -15.02
CA GLY A 207 5.35 15.55 -16.09
C GLY A 207 5.32 14.03 -16.30
N GLN A 208 6.09 13.26 -15.54
CA GLN A 208 6.10 11.80 -15.58
C GLN A 208 4.96 11.23 -14.74
N THR A 209 4.42 10.10 -15.16
CA THR A 209 3.49 9.30 -14.34
C THR A 209 4.19 8.01 -13.90
N ALA A 210 4.27 7.80 -12.58
CA ALA A 210 4.68 6.53 -12.00
C ALA A 210 3.43 5.72 -11.65
N GLU A 211 3.35 4.51 -12.16
CA GLU A 211 2.37 3.51 -11.77
C GLU A 211 3.00 2.62 -10.71
N VAL A 212 2.51 2.71 -9.47
CA VAL A 212 2.98 1.93 -8.33
C VAL A 212 1.99 0.80 -8.08
N SER A 213 2.38 -0.42 -8.41
CA SER A 213 1.55 -1.61 -8.27
C SER A 213 1.98 -2.40 -7.04
N TRP A 214 1.04 -2.54 -6.10
CA TRP A 214 1.22 -3.35 -4.91
C TRP A 214 0.71 -4.77 -5.15
N ARG A 215 1.53 -5.77 -4.86
CA ARG A 215 1.22 -7.18 -5.08
C ARG A 215 1.70 -8.03 -3.91
N LEU A 216 1.13 -9.23 -3.77
CA LEU A 216 1.48 -10.17 -2.71
C LEU A 216 2.34 -11.30 -3.29
N GLY A 217 3.53 -11.54 -2.70
CA GLY A 217 4.37 -12.70 -2.99
C GLY A 217 4.82 -12.83 -4.45
N ALA A 218 5.05 -11.74 -5.12
CA ALA A 218 5.28 -11.73 -6.57
C ALA A 218 6.62 -12.32 -7.03
N GLY A 219 7.59 -12.46 -6.14
CA GLY A 219 8.88 -13.10 -6.45
C GLY A 219 8.85 -14.62 -6.28
N ALA A 220 7.83 -15.18 -5.65
CA ALA A 220 7.78 -16.59 -5.35
C ALA A 220 7.40 -17.43 -6.58
N THR A 221 8.12 -18.52 -6.81
CA THR A 221 7.83 -19.48 -7.87
C THR A 221 6.69 -20.43 -7.50
N GLU A 222 6.44 -20.60 -6.21
CA GLU A 222 5.40 -21.46 -5.65
C GLU A 222 4.64 -20.71 -4.54
N PRO A 223 3.33 -20.97 -4.38
CA PRO A 223 2.55 -20.38 -3.29
C PRO A 223 2.92 -20.99 -1.92
N CYS A 224 2.66 -20.24 -0.84
CA CYS A 224 2.74 -20.81 0.50
C CYS A 224 1.69 -21.89 0.70
N ILE A 225 2.10 -23.00 1.30
CA ILE A 225 1.18 -23.99 1.86
C ILE A 225 0.69 -23.47 3.21
N THR A 226 -0.60 -23.55 3.43
CA THR A 226 -1.26 -23.09 4.65
C THR A 226 -1.93 -24.28 5.32
N TYR A 227 -1.65 -24.49 6.59
CA TYR A 227 -2.28 -25.52 7.41
C TYR A 227 -3.32 -24.87 8.32
N LEU A 228 -4.59 -25.17 8.07
CA LEU A 228 -5.69 -24.77 8.95
C LEU A 228 -5.78 -25.81 10.08
N ILE A 229 -5.66 -25.37 11.32
CA ILE A 229 -5.62 -26.21 12.50
C ILE A 229 -6.87 -25.97 13.33
N ASP A 230 -7.73 -26.98 13.39
CA ASP A 230 -8.97 -27.00 14.16
C ASP A 230 -8.66 -27.24 15.64
N GLU A 231 -8.56 -26.18 16.42
CA GLU A 231 -8.19 -26.22 17.83
C GLU A 231 -9.33 -26.71 18.73
N ASN A 232 -10.59 -26.54 18.30
CA ASN A 232 -11.76 -26.96 19.08
C ASN A 232 -12.39 -28.27 18.62
N SER A 233 -11.87 -28.88 17.57
CA SER A 233 -12.27 -30.20 17.03
C SER A 233 -13.73 -30.26 16.55
N ASN A 234 -14.25 -29.15 16.02
CA ASN A 234 -15.61 -29.12 15.47
C ASN A 234 -15.65 -29.33 13.94
N LEU A 235 -14.48 -29.37 13.29
CA LEU A 235 -14.29 -29.48 11.84
C LEU A 235 -14.88 -28.29 11.05
N GLU A 236 -14.89 -27.13 11.65
CA GLU A 236 -15.25 -25.85 11.00
C GLU A 236 -14.10 -24.86 11.25
N TRP A 237 -13.94 -23.86 10.38
CA TRP A 237 -13.00 -22.76 10.62
C TRP A 237 -13.64 -21.71 11.52
N ASP A 238 -13.10 -21.54 12.71
CA ASP A 238 -13.57 -20.58 13.70
C ASP A 238 -12.53 -19.46 13.90
N CYS A 239 -12.78 -18.31 13.31
CA CYS A 239 -11.92 -17.15 13.47
C CYS A 239 -11.80 -16.74 14.96
N GLY A 240 -10.56 -16.50 15.40
CA GLY A 240 -10.25 -16.20 16.80
C GLY A 240 -10.15 -17.42 17.71
N VAL A 241 -10.38 -18.63 17.20
CA VAL A 241 -10.24 -19.90 17.92
C VAL A 241 -9.21 -20.80 17.23
N ASP A 242 -9.38 -20.99 15.92
CA ASP A 242 -8.50 -21.85 15.12
C ASP A 242 -7.21 -21.15 14.72
N ARG A 243 -6.21 -21.93 14.38
CA ARG A 243 -4.88 -21.46 14.05
C ARG A 243 -4.49 -21.80 12.63
N MET A 244 -3.67 -20.96 12.05
CA MET A 244 -3.10 -21.15 10.72
C MET A 244 -1.58 -21.14 10.80
N ASP A 245 -0.93 -22.20 10.28
CA ASP A 245 0.51 -22.25 10.10
C ASP A 245 0.86 -22.14 8.62
N PHE A 246 2.01 -21.52 8.32
CA PHE A 246 2.48 -21.31 6.96
C PHE A 246 3.81 -22.02 6.72
N VAL A 247 3.91 -22.67 5.57
CA VAL A 247 5.17 -23.13 5.02
C VAL A 247 5.34 -22.49 3.65
N CYS A 248 6.22 -21.51 3.58
CA CYS A 248 6.49 -20.76 2.36
C CYS A 248 7.82 -21.19 1.76
N PRO A 249 7.95 -21.18 0.42
CA PRO A 249 9.24 -21.36 -0.24
C PRO A 249 10.21 -20.24 0.16
N PRO A 250 11.53 -20.48 0.10
CA PRO A 250 12.52 -19.46 0.50
C PRO A 250 12.45 -18.17 -0.32
N ASP A 251 11.98 -18.25 -1.56
CA ASP A 251 11.78 -17.11 -2.45
C ASP A 251 10.48 -16.33 -2.16
N PHE A 252 9.67 -16.80 -1.21
CA PHE A 252 8.50 -16.09 -0.68
C PHE A 252 8.86 -15.17 0.51
N GLU A 253 10.12 -14.81 0.66
CA GLU A 253 10.63 -14.01 1.77
C GLU A 253 9.94 -12.65 1.87
N TYR A 254 9.50 -12.11 0.72
CA TYR A 254 8.84 -10.81 0.64
C TYR A 254 7.34 -10.97 0.41
N MET A 255 6.57 -10.93 1.50
CA MET A 255 5.11 -11.03 1.43
C MET A 255 4.50 -9.86 0.64
N TRP A 256 5.11 -8.67 0.74
CA TRP A 256 4.66 -7.45 0.11
C TRP A 256 5.70 -6.98 -0.91
N ASP A 257 5.25 -6.67 -2.09
CA ASP A 257 6.11 -6.31 -3.20
C ASP A 257 5.48 -5.16 -4.01
N PHE A 258 6.29 -4.26 -4.50
CA PHE A 258 5.88 -3.10 -5.28
C PHE A 258 6.59 -3.11 -6.63
N VAL A 259 5.83 -2.96 -7.71
CA VAL A 259 6.40 -2.73 -9.04
C VAL A 259 6.11 -1.31 -9.46
N VAL A 260 7.13 -0.61 -9.90
CA VAL A 260 7.02 0.74 -10.42
C VAL A 260 7.25 0.75 -11.92
N ALA A 261 6.27 1.22 -12.67
CA ALA A 261 6.36 1.42 -14.12
C ALA A 261 6.11 2.90 -14.44
N TYR A 262 6.78 3.39 -15.48
CA TYR A 262 6.68 4.80 -15.88
C TYR A 262 5.96 4.91 -17.22
N LYS A 263 5.12 5.94 -17.37
CA LYS A 263 4.35 6.29 -18.58
C LYS A 263 4.79 7.63 -19.13
#